data_4a325ca16f79858d36b1c7f3a37e525c
#
_entry.id   4a325ca16f79858d36b1c7f3a37e525c
#
_cell.length_a   1.000
_cell.length_b   1.000
_cell.length_c   1.000
_cell.angle_alpha   90.00
_cell.angle_beta   90.00
_cell.angle_gamma   90.00
#
_symmetry.space_group_name_H-M   'P 1'
#
loop_
_entity.id
_entity.type
_entity.pdbx_description
1 polymer ?
#
loop_
_entity_poly.entity_id
_entity_poly.type
_entity_poly.pdbx_seq_one_letter_code
_entity_poly.pdbx_strand_id
1 'polypeptide(L)'
;MTWLSEAILKTWRRAVDRLGSGFVHRLSEEGGVTALYFSARASARAGDLEKAAQQFADLTEIAPTLTAALEGHGEAADRLGQGELARAKYDVARRLRSAVRRGAPDRPFVLRNRGPFPAEIAAYTSVLLSVKERALPYVARGNALLAEGRAKLALLDYSCALSLKPDIHEITALKAEALLMLGRYEEALRAFDAALAARPNDAEIYSGRAIACLALGRLGAADADWRRQSELLPPESASARACVSLRMADYEAALPSLQRALEKEPGDPYWLLYRLTSLHRLGRPAGLPGLEGMASGAWPGPLLALYAGQLSADDVLVRAENEGRRAETLFQLGVIAWPQDRAEARCRWEEVAAGASPALIEHAAARHELARTGS
;
A
#
# COMPACT_ATOMS: atom_id res chain seq x y z
N MET A 1 -17.56 7.48 -0.95
CA MET A 1 -16.85 6.24 -0.55
C MET A 1 -16.99 5.92 0.93
N THR A 2 -17.34 6.84 1.78
CA THR A 2 -17.57 6.68 3.24
C THR A 2 -18.78 5.81 3.60
N TRP A 3 -19.81 5.76 2.76
CA TRP A 3 -21.05 5.05 3.07
C TRP A 3 -20.94 3.52 3.08
N LEU A 4 -20.12 2.95 2.19
CA LEU A 4 -19.94 1.48 2.12
C LEU A 4 -19.10 0.96 3.29
N SER A 5 -18.07 1.71 3.71
CA SER A 5 -17.24 1.39 4.87
C SER A 5 -18.00 1.52 6.19
N GLU A 6 -18.89 2.51 6.34
CA GLU A 6 -19.75 2.64 7.52
C GLU A 6 -20.81 1.53 7.60
N ALA A 7 -21.38 1.15 6.47
CA ALA A 7 -22.35 0.05 6.43
C ALA A 7 -21.70 -1.29 6.83
N ILE A 8 -20.49 -1.57 6.35
CA ILE A 8 -19.71 -2.77 6.71
C ILE A 8 -19.32 -2.74 8.19
N LEU A 9 -18.85 -1.60 8.72
CA LEU A 9 -18.52 -1.45 10.14
C LEU A 9 -19.73 -1.58 11.04
N LYS A 10 -20.89 -1.03 10.67
CA LYS A 10 -22.15 -1.20 11.40
C LYS A 10 -22.61 -2.66 11.41
N THR A 11 -22.48 -3.35 10.27
CA THR A 11 -22.84 -4.78 10.17
C THR A 11 -21.91 -5.64 11.02
N TRP A 12 -20.61 -5.35 11.01
CA TRP A 12 -19.64 -6.05 11.84
C TRP A 12 -19.86 -5.81 13.34
N ARG A 13 -20.12 -4.57 13.77
CA ARG A 13 -20.47 -4.25 15.16
C ARG A 13 -21.72 -5.02 15.63
N ARG A 14 -22.77 -5.06 14.80
CA ARG A 14 -23.99 -5.84 15.09
C ARG A 14 -23.71 -7.34 15.20
N ALA A 15 -22.81 -7.88 14.39
CA ALA A 15 -22.40 -9.29 14.47
C ALA A 15 -21.63 -9.56 15.76
N VAL A 16 -20.72 -8.68 16.17
CA VAL A 16 -20.01 -8.77 17.46
C VAL A 16 -20.97 -8.71 18.65
N ASP A 17 -21.92 -7.78 18.61
CA ASP A 17 -22.93 -7.60 19.69
C ASP A 17 -23.86 -8.81 19.79
N ARG A 18 -24.27 -9.43 18.67
CA ARG A 18 -25.19 -10.56 18.63
C ARG A 18 -24.52 -11.90 18.95
N LEU A 19 -23.32 -12.14 18.46
CA LEU A 19 -22.61 -13.41 18.55
C LEU A 19 -21.65 -13.48 19.75
N GLY A 20 -21.40 -12.34 20.39
CA GLY A 20 -20.46 -12.19 21.49
C GLY A 20 -19.01 -12.09 21.03
N SER A 21 -18.25 -11.20 21.69
CA SER A 21 -16.85 -10.90 21.30
C SER A 21 -15.94 -12.14 21.32
N GLY A 22 -16.16 -13.09 22.25
CA GLY A 22 -15.40 -14.33 22.35
C GLY A 22 -15.68 -15.32 21.21
N PHE A 23 -16.88 -15.31 20.62
CA PHE A 23 -17.22 -16.15 19.47
C PHE A 23 -16.60 -15.56 18.18
N VAL A 24 -16.72 -14.23 17.99
CA VAL A 24 -16.11 -13.54 16.86
C VAL A 24 -14.58 -13.62 16.91
N HIS A 25 -13.98 -13.55 18.09
CA HIS A 25 -12.53 -13.71 18.27
C HIS A 25 -12.07 -15.13 17.88
N ARG A 26 -12.78 -16.18 18.29
CA ARG A 26 -12.50 -17.57 17.86
C ARG A 26 -12.70 -17.80 16.36
N LEU A 27 -13.62 -17.08 15.72
CA LEU A 27 -13.84 -17.14 14.27
C LEU A 27 -12.80 -16.33 13.47
N SER A 28 -12.15 -15.34 14.09
CA SER A 28 -11.06 -14.58 13.50
C SER A 28 -9.71 -15.26 13.61
N GLU A 29 -9.58 -16.27 14.49
CA GLU A 29 -8.44 -17.17 14.51
C GLU A 29 -8.45 -18.08 13.28
N GLU A 30 -7.27 -18.49 12.80
CA GLU A 30 -7.08 -19.25 11.57
C GLU A 30 -8.03 -20.44 11.48
N GLY A 31 -8.93 -20.41 10.51
CA GLY A 31 -9.86 -21.49 10.21
C GLY A 31 -11.34 -21.30 10.60
N GLY A 32 -11.68 -20.33 11.46
CA GLY A 32 -13.04 -20.18 11.96
C GLY A 32 -14.09 -19.90 10.89
N VAL A 33 -13.84 -18.96 9.99
CA VAL A 33 -14.72 -18.64 8.84
C VAL A 33 -14.81 -19.84 7.90
N THR A 34 -13.70 -20.51 7.65
CA THR A 34 -13.62 -21.71 6.81
C THR A 34 -14.40 -22.88 7.42
N ALA A 35 -14.23 -23.12 8.72
CA ALA A 35 -14.96 -24.18 9.43
C ALA A 35 -16.48 -23.93 9.44
N LEU A 36 -16.91 -22.70 9.68
CA LEU A 36 -18.32 -22.32 9.63
C LEU A 36 -18.91 -22.47 8.22
N TYR A 37 -18.16 -22.13 7.16
CA TYR A 37 -18.58 -22.34 5.79
C TYR A 37 -18.78 -23.83 5.45
N PHE A 38 -17.83 -24.69 5.83
CA PHE A 38 -17.98 -26.13 5.59
C PHE A 38 -19.08 -26.75 6.44
N SER A 39 -19.30 -26.28 7.67
CA SER A 39 -20.44 -26.66 8.49
C SER A 39 -21.76 -26.29 7.84
N ALA A 40 -21.90 -25.07 7.32
CA ALA A 40 -23.08 -24.61 6.57
C ALA A 40 -23.34 -25.48 5.34
N ARG A 41 -22.27 -25.80 4.57
CA ARG A 41 -22.37 -26.69 3.41
C ARG A 41 -22.77 -28.12 3.79
N ALA A 42 -22.27 -28.64 4.91
CA ALA A 42 -22.64 -29.95 5.40
C ALA A 42 -24.11 -29.99 5.82
N SER A 43 -24.59 -28.96 6.55
CA SER A 43 -26.02 -28.82 6.90
C SER A 43 -26.92 -28.78 5.66
N ALA A 44 -26.53 -28.01 4.63
CA ALA A 44 -27.27 -27.92 3.38
C ALA A 44 -27.34 -29.25 2.62
N ARG A 45 -26.26 -30.04 2.63
CA ARG A 45 -26.22 -31.40 2.04
C ARG A 45 -27.02 -32.40 2.81
N ALA A 46 -27.07 -32.29 4.14
CA ALA A 46 -27.87 -33.13 5.01
C ALA A 46 -29.38 -32.81 4.93
N GLY A 47 -29.77 -31.75 4.21
CA GLY A 47 -31.16 -31.32 4.09
C GLY A 47 -31.65 -30.42 5.24
N ASP A 48 -30.77 -30.08 6.19
CA ASP A 48 -31.06 -29.15 7.29
C ASP A 48 -30.90 -27.70 6.77
N LEU A 49 -31.89 -27.27 5.97
CA LEU A 49 -31.84 -26.03 5.23
C LEU A 49 -31.94 -24.80 6.12
N GLU A 50 -32.72 -24.84 7.18
CA GLU A 50 -32.88 -23.73 8.12
C GLU A 50 -31.56 -23.47 8.86
N LYS A 51 -30.91 -24.51 9.35
CA LYS A 51 -29.58 -24.40 9.98
C LYS A 51 -28.52 -23.94 8.99
N ALA A 52 -28.55 -24.43 7.76
CA ALA A 52 -27.63 -24.00 6.72
C ALA A 52 -27.82 -22.50 6.39
N ALA A 53 -29.09 -22.05 6.22
CA ALA A 53 -29.40 -20.66 5.95
C ALA A 53 -28.93 -19.74 7.10
N GLN A 54 -29.13 -20.14 8.36
CA GLN A 54 -28.66 -19.40 9.52
C GLN A 54 -27.12 -19.31 9.54
N GLN A 55 -26.42 -20.44 9.33
CA GLN A 55 -24.96 -20.48 9.30
C GLN A 55 -24.38 -19.63 8.16
N PHE A 56 -25.01 -19.64 6.97
CA PHE A 56 -24.62 -18.76 5.88
C PHE A 56 -24.98 -17.30 6.15
N ALA A 57 -26.08 -17.02 6.86
CA ALA A 57 -26.42 -15.66 7.29
C ALA A 57 -25.34 -15.12 8.24
N ASP A 58 -24.95 -15.90 9.25
CA ASP A 58 -23.87 -15.54 10.17
C ASP A 58 -22.54 -15.29 9.43
N LEU A 59 -22.20 -16.14 8.46
CA LEU A 59 -21.05 -15.94 7.59
C LEU A 59 -21.13 -14.64 6.78
N THR A 60 -22.29 -14.30 6.22
CA THR A 60 -22.44 -13.07 5.44
C THR A 60 -22.43 -11.82 6.31
N GLU A 61 -22.70 -11.93 7.62
CA GLU A 61 -22.50 -10.84 8.58
C GLU A 61 -21.02 -10.66 8.95
N ILE A 62 -20.30 -11.76 9.16
CA ILE A 62 -18.86 -11.77 9.52
C ILE A 62 -18.00 -11.40 8.31
N ALA A 63 -18.35 -11.93 7.14
CA ALA A 63 -17.64 -11.75 5.89
C ALA A 63 -18.61 -11.35 4.75
N PRO A 64 -19.12 -10.10 4.73
CA PRO A 64 -20.20 -9.66 3.83
C PRO A 64 -19.83 -9.70 2.35
N THR A 65 -18.55 -9.85 2.04
CA THR A 65 -18.02 -9.91 0.69
C THR A 65 -17.64 -11.34 0.25
N LEU A 66 -17.88 -12.34 1.09
CA LEU A 66 -17.65 -13.75 0.77
C LEU A 66 -18.73 -14.26 -0.18
N THR A 67 -18.45 -14.23 -1.51
CA THR A 67 -19.43 -14.61 -2.55
C THR A 67 -19.96 -16.01 -2.40
N ALA A 68 -19.11 -16.96 -1.97
CA ALA A 68 -19.51 -18.37 -1.73
C ALA A 68 -20.51 -18.51 -0.57
N ALA A 69 -20.42 -17.66 0.47
CA ALA A 69 -21.40 -17.63 1.56
C ALA A 69 -22.71 -16.98 1.11
N LEU A 70 -22.65 -15.92 0.32
CA LEU A 70 -23.83 -15.29 -0.29
C LEU A 70 -24.58 -16.25 -1.20
N GLU A 71 -23.85 -17.03 -2.01
CA GLU A 71 -24.45 -18.03 -2.89
C GLU A 71 -25.03 -19.19 -2.12
N GLY A 72 -24.32 -19.70 -1.11
CA GLY A 72 -24.84 -20.74 -0.22
C GLY A 72 -26.09 -20.28 0.55
N HIS A 73 -26.12 -19.03 1.00
CA HIS A 73 -27.31 -18.44 1.62
C HIS A 73 -28.46 -18.33 0.61
N GLY A 74 -28.19 -17.88 -0.63
CA GLY A 74 -29.18 -17.81 -1.69
C GLY A 74 -29.74 -19.20 -2.04
N GLU A 75 -28.89 -20.22 -2.16
CA GLU A 75 -29.31 -21.60 -2.44
C GLU A 75 -30.18 -22.19 -1.31
N ALA A 76 -29.79 -21.98 -0.05
CA ALA A 76 -30.57 -22.42 1.10
C ALA A 76 -31.93 -21.70 1.16
N ALA A 77 -31.95 -20.40 0.95
CA ALA A 77 -33.18 -19.57 0.93
C ALA A 77 -34.11 -19.99 -0.23
N ASP A 78 -33.57 -20.28 -1.41
CA ASP A 78 -34.38 -20.72 -2.56
C ASP A 78 -35.06 -22.05 -2.28
N ARG A 79 -34.32 -23.01 -1.73
CA ARG A 79 -34.87 -24.33 -1.32
C ARG A 79 -35.88 -24.24 -0.17
N LEU A 80 -35.84 -23.16 0.64
CA LEU A 80 -36.82 -22.85 1.68
C LEU A 80 -38.03 -22.06 1.15
N GLY A 81 -38.11 -21.79 -0.15
CA GLY A 81 -39.18 -21.00 -0.77
C GLY A 81 -39.05 -19.48 -0.54
N GLN A 82 -37.94 -18.99 -0.01
CA GLN A 82 -37.68 -17.57 0.26
C GLN A 82 -37.08 -16.86 -0.97
N GLY A 83 -37.82 -16.86 -2.08
CA GLY A 83 -37.30 -16.45 -3.39
C GLY A 83 -36.80 -15.00 -3.48
N GLU A 84 -37.39 -14.05 -2.72
CA GLU A 84 -36.89 -12.67 -2.69
C GLU A 84 -35.51 -12.57 -2.00
N LEU A 85 -35.34 -13.28 -0.88
CA LEU A 85 -34.05 -13.32 -0.18
C LEU A 85 -32.98 -13.98 -1.05
N ALA A 86 -33.31 -15.08 -1.72
CA ALA A 86 -32.43 -15.79 -2.62
C ALA A 86 -31.95 -14.87 -3.76
N ARG A 87 -32.86 -14.16 -4.42
CA ARG A 87 -32.53 -13.18 -5.49
C ARG A 87 -31.60 -12.09 -4.96
N ALA A 88 -31.90 -11.50 -3.79
CA ALA A 88 -31.08 -10.46 -3.20
C ALA A 88 -29.64 -10.95 -2.95
N LYS A 89 -29.45 -12.17 -2.42
CA LYS A 89 -28.11 -12.73 -2.15
C LYS A 89 -27.35 -13.03 -3.44
N TYR A 90 -28.01 -13.60 -4.46
CA TYR A 90 -27.40 -13.84 -5.77
C TYR A 90 -27.01 -12.54 -6.49
N ASP A 91 -27.80 -11.48 -6.37
CA ASP A 91 -27.49 -10.18 -6.96
C ASP A 91 -26.25 -9.54 -6.34
N VAL A 92 -26.13 -9.60 -5.01
CA VAL A 92 -24.92 -9.13 -4.33
C VAL A 92 -23.70 -9.95 -4.76
N ALA A 93 -23.78 -11.27 -4.76
CA ALA A 93 -22.71 -12.16 -5.20
C ALA A 93 -22.27 -11.88 -6.65
N ARG A 94 -23.25 -11.66 -7.55
CA ARG A 94 -22.99 -11.32 -8.96
C ARG A 94 -22.29 -9.97 -9.12
N ARG A 95 -22.71 -8.94 -8.36
CA ARG A 95 -22.06 -7.61 -8.36
C ARG A 95 -20.62 -7.70 -7.87
N LEU A 96 -20.37 -8.44 -6.80
CA LEU A 96 -19.02 -8.67 -6.28
C LEU A 96 -18.12 -9.38 -7.32
N ARG A 97 -18.62 -10.43 -7.97
CA ARG A 97 -17.88 -11.13 -9.04
C ARG A 97 -17.61 -10.25 -10.26
N SER A 98 -18.56 -9.38 -10.64
CA SER A 98 -18.35 -8.48 -11.77
C SER A 98 -17.38 -7.35 -11.45
N ALA A 99 -17.30 -6.92 -10.19
CA ALA A 99 -16.30 -5.97 -9.73
C ALA A 99 -14.88 -6.57 -9.82
N VAL A 100 -14.73 -7.85 -9.44
CA VAL A 100 -13.46 -8.59 -9.55
C VAL A 100 -13.01 -8.77 -10.99
N ARG A 101 -13.91 -9.14 -11.91
CA ARG A 101 -13.57 -9.34 -13.34
C ARG A 101 -13.09 -8.06 -14.03
N ARG A 102 -13.53 -6.88 -13.56
CA ARG A 102 -13.12 -5.58 -14.11
C ARG A 102 -11.79 -5.07 -13.57
N GLY A 103 -11.30 -5.63 -12.46
CA GLY A 103 -10.09 -5.20 -11.77
C GLY A 103 -8.91 -6.16 -11.79
N ALA A 104 -9.05 -7.34 -12.43
CA ALA A 104 -7.95 -8.31 -12.48
C ALA A 104 -6.87 -7.85 -13.49
N PRO A 105 -5.72 -7.32 -13.05
CA PRO A 105 -4.63 -7.04 -13.95
C PRO A 105 -3.87 -8.34 -14.27
N ASP A 106 -3.61 -8.59 -15.54
CA ASP A 106 -2.70 -9.64 -16.03
C ASP A 106 -1.22 -9.41 -15.65
N ARG A 107 -0.93 -8.46 -14.78
CA ARG A 107 0.43 -8.10 -14.35
C ARG A 107 0.57 -8.06 -12.84
N PRO A 108 1.52 -8.81 -12.24
CA PRO A 108 1.68 -8.91 -10.79
C PRO A 108 2.39 -7.71 -10.14
N PHE A 109 2.53 -6.58 -10.78
CA PHE A 109 3.25 -5.45 -10.20
C PHE A 109 2.70 -4.09 -10.65
N VAL A 110 2.10 -3.38 -9.80
CA VAL A 110 2.19 -1.96 -9.38
C VAL A 110 1.05 -1.68 -8.40
N LEU A 111 1.32 -1.77 -7.12
CA LEU A 111 0.46 -1.24 -6.06
C LEU A 111 0.55 0.29 -6.05
N ARG A 112 -0.10 0.95 -7.00
CA ARG A 112 -0.43 2.36 -6.89
C ARG A 112 -1.93 2.51 -6.69
N ASN A 113 -2.32 2.72 -5.43
CA ASN A 113 -3.52 3.43 -4.93
C ASN A 113 -4.68 3.59 -5.94
N ARG A 114 -5.40 2.53 -6.32
CA ARG A 114 -6.72 2.68 -6.95
C ARG A 114 -7.55 1.40 -6.79
N GLY A 115 -8.49 1.40 -5.87
CA GLY A 115 -9.62 0.50 -5.94
C GLY A 115 -10.14 -0.03 -4.61
N PRO A 116 -11.37 -0.50 -4.57
CA PRO A 116 -11.97 -1.12 -3.39
C PRO A 116 -11.43 -2.55 -3.23
N PHE A 117 -10.23 -2.68 -2.68
CA PHE A 117 -9.58 -3.96 -2.36
C PHE A 117 -10.40 -4.92 -1.47
N PRO A 118 -11.34 -4.47 -0.61
CA PRO A 118 -12.21 -5.39 0.13
C PRO A 118 -12.98 -6.38 -0.73
N ALA A 119 -13.41 -5.98 -1.92
CA ALA A 119 -14.12 -6.86 -2.85
C ALA A 119 -13.18 -7.92 -3.46
N GLU A 120 -11.94 -7.58 -3.75
CA GLU A 120 -10.92 -8.51 -4.27
C GLU A 120 -10.51 -9.52 -3.20
N ILE A 121 -10.26 -9.07 -1.96
CA ILE A 121 -9.92 -9.93 -0.82
C ILE A 121 -11.02 -10.98 -0.62
N ALA A 122 -12.27 -10.58 -0.68
CA ALA A 122 -13.39 -11.48 -0.53
C ALA A 122 -13.51 -12.50 -1.66
N ALA A 123 -13.30 -12.06 -2.90
CA ALA A 123 -13.34 -12.95 -4.05
C ALA A 123 -12.24 -14.00 -4.00
N TYR A 124 -11.01 -13.61 -3.68
CA TYR A 124 -9.91 -14.58 -3.52
C TYR A 124 -10.11 -15.49 -2.31
N THR A 125 -10.73 -14.99 -1.22
CA THR A 125 -11.12 -15.83 -0.08
C THR A 125 -12.14 -16.88 -0.51
N SER A 126 -13.13 -16.50 -1.33
CA SER A 126 -14.09 -17.44 -1.90
C SER A 126 -13.43 -18.52 -2.77
N VAL A 127 -12.46 -18.14 -3.60
CA VAL A 127 -11.69 -19.08 -4.42
C VAL A 127 -10.89 -20.02 -3.54
N LEU A 128 -10.24 -19.54 -2.48
CA LEU A 128 -9.45 -20.35 -1.55
C LEU A 128 -10.28 -21.40 -0.79
N LEU A 129 -11.55 -21.10 -0.52
CA LEU A 129 -12.47 -22.08 0.05
C LEU A 129 -12.73 -23.28 -0.88
N SER A 130 -12.63 -23.07 -2.20
CA SER A 130 -12.85 -24.11 -3.21
C SER A 130 -11.56 -24.80 -3.66
N VAL A 131 -10.40 -24.14 -3.61
CA VAL A 131 -9.14 -24.60 -4.22
C VAL A 131 -7.94 -24.26 -3.31
N LYS A 132 -7.85 -24.93 -2.16
CA LYS A 132 -6.80 -24.68 -1.16
C LYS A 132 -5.37 -25.00 -1.62
N GLU A 133 -5.21 -25.86 -2.63
CA GLU A 133 -3.92 -26.37 -3.07
C GLU A 133 -3.25 -25.53 -4.17
N ARG A 134 -3.76 -24.34 -4.46
CA ARG A 134 -3.19 -23.47 -5.49
C ARG A 134 -2.56 -22.21 -4.86
N ALA A 135 -1.29 -21.99 -5.17
CA ALA A 135 -0.54 -20.84 -4.65
C ALA A 135 -1.08 -19.48 -5.13
N LEU A 136 -1.53 -19.36 -6.39
CA LEU A 136 -1.95 -18.10 -7.00
C LEU A 136 -3.08 -17.35 -6.26
N PRO A 137 -4.16 -17.99 -5.79
CA PRO A 137 -5.18 -17.29 -5.01
C PRO A 137 -4.67 -16.69 -3.71
N TYR A 138 -3.70 -17.34 -3.03
CA TYR A 138 -3.04 -16.76 -1.85
C TYR A 138 -2.22 -15.54 -2.23
N VAL A 139 -1.45 -15.61 -3.31
CA VAL A 139 -0.68 -14.45 -3.80
C VAL A 139 -1.60 -13.27 -4.12
N ALA A 140 -2.67 -13.52 -4.85
CA ALA A 140 -3.62 -12.48 -5.26
C ALA A 140 -4.32 -11.85 -4.04
N ARG A 141 -4.74 -12.66 -3.05
CA ARG A 141 -5.32 -12.14 -1.81
C ARG A 141 -4.27 -11.39 -0.98
N GLY A 142 -3.05 -11.91 -0.89
CA GLY A 142 -1.93 -11.26 -0.22
C GLY A 142 -1.63 -9.88 -0.80
N ASN A 143 -1.63 -9.73 -2.13
CA ASN A 143 -1.44 -8.44 -2.80
C ASN A 143 -2.55 -7.45 -2.46
N ALA A 144 -3.81 -7.88 -2.48
CA ALA A 144 -4.94 -7.04 -2.11
C ALA A 144 -4.88 -6.63 -0.61
N LEU A 145 -4.51 -7.56 0.27
CA LEU A 145 -4.30 -7.29 1.70
C LEU A 145 -3.16 -6.30 1.95
N LEU A 146 -2.06 -6.43 1.21
CA LEU A 146 -0.92 -5.53 1.32
C LEU A 146 -1.30 -4.11 0.90
N ALA A 147 -2.06 -3.98 -0.18
CA ALA A 147 -2.59 -2.70 -0.66
C ALA A 147 -3.55 -2.02 0.33
N GLU A 148 -4.28 -2.80 1.14
CA GLU A 148 -5.12 -2.33 2.25
C GLU A 148 -4.32 -2.00 3.52
N GLY A 149 -2.98 -2.12 3.49
CA GLY A 149 -2.13 -1.95 4.68
C GLY A 149 -2.19 -3.11 5.67
N ARG A 150 -2.81 -4.23 5.33
CA ARG A 150 -2.97 -5.42 6.18
C ARG A 150 -1.80 -6.39 6.02
N ALA A 151 -0.59 -5.87 6.19
CA ALA A 151 0.67 -6.55 5.89
C ALA A 151 0.86 -7.88 6.68
N LYS A 152 0.33 -7.99 7.91
CA LYS A 152 0.38 -9.25 8.68
C LYS A 152 -0.37 -10.39 7.97
N LEU A 153 -1.55 -10.12 7.43
CA LEU A 153 -2.35 -11.10 6.72
C LEU A 153 -1.77 -11.42 5.34
N ALA A 154 -1.24 -10.42 4.64
CA ALA A 154 -0.51 -10.62 3.40
C ALA A 154 0.70 -11.54 3.59
N LEU A 155 1.46 -11.35 4.68
CA LEU A 155 2.61 -12.20 5.04
C LEU A 155 2.21 -13.65 5.26
N LEU A 156 1.07 -13.92 5.90
CA LEU A 156 0.52 -15.29 6.05
C LEU A 156 0.18 -15.90 4.70
N ASP A 157 -0.51 -15.16 3.84
CA ASP A 157 -0.88 -15.63 2.51
C ASP A 157 0.35 -15.94 1.64
N TYR A 158 1.36 -15.07 1.62
CA TYR A 158 2.60 -15.35 0.90
C TYR A 158 3.35 -16.57 1.46
N SER A 159 3.29 -16.77 2.79
CA SER A 159 3.90 -17.95 3.41
C SER A 159 3.16 -19.24 3.03
N CYS A 160 1.82 -19.21 2.98
CA CYS A 160 1.01 -20.31 2.47
C CYS A 160 1.34 -20.60 0.98
N ALA A 161 1.41 -19.56 0.16
CA ALA A 161 1.74 -19.71 -1.27
C ALA A 161 3.13 -20.33 -1.47
N LEU A 162 4.13 -19.91 -0.70
CA LEU A 162 5.49 -20.50 -0.75
C LEU A 162 5.54 -21.92 -0.22
N SER A 163 4.71 -22.30 0.75
CA SER A 163 4.62 -23.69 1.20
C SER A 163 4.04 -24.63 0.14
N LEU A 164 3.15 -24.12 -0.71
CA LEU A 164 2.56 -24.86 -1.84
C LEU A 164 3.46 -24.89 -3.08
N LYS A 165 4.22 -23.82 -3.31
CA LYS A 165 5.16 -23.68 -4.43
C LYS A 165 6.40 -22.92 -3.99
N PRO A 166 7.42 -23.60 -3.45
CA PRO A 166 8.65 -22.96 -2.95
C PRO A 166 9.46 -22.23 -4.03
N ASP A 167 9.34 -22.66 -5.29
CA ASP A 167 10.19 -22.20 -6.39
C ASP A 167 9.71 -20.90 -7.05
N ILE A 168 8.62 -20.29 -6.55
CA ILE A 168 8.12 -19.02 -7.08
C ILE A 168 8.82 -17.85 -6.37
N HIS A 169 9.95 -17.43 -6.93
CA HIS A 169 10.81 -16.38 -6.35
C HIS A 169 10.12 -15.01 -6.26
N GLU A 170 9.13 -14.72 -7.11
CA GLU A 170 8.30 -13.52 -7.03
C GLU A 170 7.57 -13.40 -5.71
N ILE A 171 7.11 -14.52 -5.15
CA ILE A 171 6.42 -14.52 -3.85
C ILE A 171 7.38 -14.15 -2.71
N THR A 172 8.66 -14.51 -2.85
CA THR A 172 9.69 -14.15 -1.86
C THR A 172 9.90 -12.64 -1.80
N ALA A 173 9.89 -11.94 -2.95
CA ALA A 173 9.96 -10.49 -3.00
C ALA A 173 8.72 -9.84 -2.38
N LEU A 174 7.51 -10.32 -2.70
CA LEU A 174 6.25 -9.83 -2.10
C LEU A 174 6.21 -10.05 -0.57
N LYS A 175 6.71 -11.18 -0.10
CA LYS A 175 6.88 -11.46 1.32
C LYS A 175 7.85 -10.46 1.97
N ALA A 176 8.94 -10.11 1.29
CA ALA A 176 9.90 -9.10 1.77
C ALA A 176 9.26 -7.72 1.90
N GLU A 177 8.40 -7.31 0.96
CA GLU A 177 7.64 -6.06 1.04
C GLU A 177 6.68 -6.05 2.24
N ALA A 178 5.96 -7.16 2.48
CA ALA A 178 5.11 -7.26 3.65
C ALA A 178 5.90 -7.16 4.96
N LEU A 179 7.09 -7.77 5.04
CA LEU A 179 7.99 -7.66 6.18
C LEU A 179 8.50 -6.22 6.38
N LEU A 180 8.82 -5.54 5.28
CA LEU A 180 9.24 -4.14 5.29
C LEU A 180 8.14 -3.22 5.86
N MET A 181 6.89 -3.39 5.41
CA MET A 181 5.74 -2.66 5.95
C MET A 181 5.47 -2.95 7.44
N LEU A 182 5.89 -4.12 7.93
CA LEU A 182 5.79 -4.50 9.35
C LEU A 182 6.96 -4.00 10.20
N GLY A 183 7.93 -3.29 9.62
CA GLY A 183 9.15 -2.86 10.30
C GLY A 183 10.12 -4.00 10.62
N ARG A 184 9.95 -5.19 10.03
CA ARG A 184 10.81 -6.37 10.23
C ARG A 184 11.97 -6.35 9.23
N TYR A 185 12.80 -5.31 9.33
CA TYR A 185 13.77 -4.92 8.30
C TYR A 185 14.86 -5.97 8.04
N GLU A 186 15.39 -6.63 9.10
CA GLU A 186 16.40 -7.68 8.91
C GLU A 186 15.83 -8.91 8.19
N GLU A 187 14.56 -9.24 8.45
CA GLU A 187 13.91 -10.35 7.77
C GLU A 187 13.56 -9.98 6.32
N ALA A 188 13.13 -8.75 6.10
CA ALA A 188 12.91 -8.21 4.76
C ALA A 188 14.20 -8.25 3.93
N LEU A 189 15.33 -7.83 4.52
CA LEU A 189 16.63 -7.85 3.87
C LEU A 189 17.02 -9.26 3.41
N ARG A 190 16.92 -10.27 4.31
CA ARG A 190 17.19 -11.66 3.95
C ARG A 190 16.27 -12.20 2.83
N ALA A 191 14.99 -11.79 2.85
CA ALA A 191 14.05 -12.20 1.83
C ALA A 191 14.32 -11.52 0.48
N PHE A 192 14.72 -10.24 0.48
CA PHE A 192 15.17 -9.55 -0.74
C PHE A 192 16.47 -10.15 -1.30
N ASP A 193 17.44 -10.52 -0.44
CA ASP A 193 18.66 -11.18 -0.87
C ASP A 193 18.36 -12.52 -1.57
N ALA A 194 17.43 -13.32 -1.00
CA ALA A 194 16.99 -14.56 -1.62
C ALA A 194 16.27 -14.33 -2.97
N ALA A 195 15.45 -13.28 -3.05
CA ALA A 195 14.77 -12.91 -4.30
C ALA A 195 15.76 -12.43 -5.38
N LEU A 196 16.78 -11.64 -5.01
CA LEU A 196 17.84 -11.17 -5.92
C LEU A 196 18.75 -12.29 -6.41
N ALA A 197 18.99 -13.33 -5.60
CA ALA A 197 19.74 -14.50 -6.03
C ALA A 197 19.07 -15.18 -7.24
N ALA A 198 17.75 -15.17 -7.29
CA ALA A 198 16.96 -15.72 -8.40
C ALA A 198 16.71 -14.70 -9.53
N ARG A 199 16.62 -13.43 -9.21
CA ARG A 199 16.27 -12.34 -10.15
C ARG A 199 17.23 -11.15 -10.01
N PRO A 200 18.49 -11.29 -10.43
CA PRO A 200 19.57 -10.31 -10.17
C PRO A 200 19.41 -8.98 -10.94
N ASN A 201 18.48 -8.90 -11.88
CA ASN A 201 18.21 -7.70 -12.69
C ASN A 201 16.83 -7.10 -12.44
N ASP A 202 16.24 -7.33 -11.28
CA ASP A 202 14.94 -6.77 -10.91
C ASP A 202 15.13 -5.45 -10.13
N ALA A 203 14.82 -4.33 -10.78
CA ALA A 203 14.98 -2.99 -10.22
C ALA A 203 14.12 -2.75 -8.96
N GLU A 204 12.93 -3.36 -8.87
CA GLU A 204 12.03 -3.17 -7.74
C GLU A 204 12.55 -3.87 -6.48
N ILE A 205 13.16 -5.04 -6.63
CA ILE A 205 13.76 -5.76 -5.49
C ILE A 205 14.92 -4.96 -4.90
N TYR A 206 15.76 -4.32 -5.73
CA TYR A 206 16.79 -3.40 -5.24
C TYR A 206 16.18 -2.21 -4.49
N SER A 207 15.09 -1.63 -4.99
CA SER A 207 14.38 -0.55 -4.30
C SER A 207 13.92 -0.95 -2.90
N GLY A 208 13.27 -2.10 -2.78
CA GLY A 208 12.80 -2.62 -1.50
C GLY A 208 13.96 -2.92 -0.53
N ARG A 209 15.05 -3.52 -1.03
CA ARG A 209 16.23 -3.83 -0.23
C ARG A 209 16.93 -2.55 0.25
N ALA A 210 17.02 -1.53 -0.60
CA ALA A 210 17.58 -0.24 -0.23
C ALA A 210 16.81 0.42 0.92
N ILE A 211 15.47 0.36 0.89
CA ILE A 211 14.63 0.88 1.99
C ILE A 211 14.88 0.11 3.29
N ALA A 212 15.02 -1.22 3.23
CA ALA A 212 15.34 -2.03 4.40
C ALA A 212 16.74 -1.67 4.95
N CYS A 213 17.75 -1.51 4.07
CA CYS A 213 19.10 -1.06 4.45
C CYS A 213 19.06 0.32 5.10
N LEU A 214 18.30 1.27 4.53
CA LEU A 214 18.14 2.61 5.09
C LEU A 214 17.54 2.57 6.51
N ALA A 215 16.48 1.79 6.70
CA ALA A 215 15.85 1.62 8.00
C ALA A 215 16.78 1.05 9.06
N LEU A 216 17.74 0.20 8.64
CA LEU A 216 18.78 -0.36 9.49
C LEU A 216 20.02 0.57 9.67
N GLY A 217 19.95 1.80 9.14
CA GLY A 217 21.06 2.76 9.21
C GLY A 217 22.23 2.46 8.27
N ARG A 218 22.06 1.53 7.31
CA ARG A 218 23.10 1.09 6.36
C ARG A 218 23.06 1.94 5.09
N LEU A 219 23.31 3.25 5.21
CA LEU A 219 23.14 4.22 4.12
C LEU A 219 23.95 3.84 2.86
N GLY A 220 25.23 3.45 3.01
CA GLY A 220 26.07 3.09 1.86
C GLY A 220 25.56 1.85 1.09
N ALA A 221 24.94 0.88 1.78
CA ALA A 221 24.31 -0.27 1.13
C ALA A 221 23.02 0.14 0.39
N ALA A 222 22.23 1.03 0.98
CA ALA A 222 21.05 1.59 0.32
C ALA A 222 21.43 2.34 -0.96
N ASP A 223 22.50 3.13 -0.93
CA ASP A 223 23.04 3.85 -2.11
C ASP A 223 23.46 2.90 -3.22
N ALA A 224 24.16 1.81 -2.87
CA ALA A 224 24.58 0.82 -3.86
C ALA A 224 23.37 0.20 -4.56
N ASP A 225 22.33 -0.12 -3.82
CA ASP A 225 21.09 -0.68 -4.36
C ASP A 225 20.33 0.34 -5.22
N TRP A 226 20.22 1.61 -4.81
CA TRP A 226 19.56 2.65 -5.62
C TRP A 226 20.34 2.96 -6.90
N ARG A 227 21.67 2.95 -6.88
CA ARG A 227 22.47 3.05 -8.11
C ARG A 227 22.19 1.88 -9.04
N ARG A 228 22.14 0.65 -8.49
CA ARG A 228 21.82 -0.53 -9.29
C ARG A 228 20.40 -0.47 -9.85
N GLN A 229 19.43 -0.03 -9.05
CA GLN A 229 18.08 0.25 -9.53
C GLN A 229 18.09 1.23 -10.70
N SER A 230 18.81 2.36 -10.57
CA SER A 230 18.89 3.38 -11.62
C SER A 230 19.47 2.85 -12.93
N GLU A 231 20.47 1.96 -12.85
CA GLU A 231 21.07 1.30 -14.04
C GLU A 231 20.08 0.37 -14.75
N LEU A 232 19.25 -0.32 -13.98
CA LEU A 232 18.27 -1.28 -14.50
C LEU A 232 16.98 -0.62 -15.03
N LEU A 233 16.69 0.59 -14.60
CA LEU A 233 15.48 1.30 -15.04
C LEU A 233 15.60 1.72 -16.51
N PRO A 234 14.55 1.48 -17.33
CA PRO A 234 14.48 1.93 -18.70
C PRO A 234 14.65 3.46 -18.82
N PRO A 235 15.25 3.98 -19.90
CA PRO A 235 15.44 5.43 -20.09
C PRO A 235 14.15 6.25 -20.05
N GLU A 236 13.04 5.64 -20.45
CA GLU A 236 11.69 6.25 -20.45
C GLU A 236 11.04 6.33 -19.06
N SER A 237 11.59 5.64 -18.06
CA SER A 237 11.09 5.63 -16.67
C SER A 237 11.52 6.89 -15.90
N ALA A 238 11.16 8.07 -16.43
CA ALA A 238 11.59 9.35 -15.88
C ALA A 238 11.20 9.53 -14.41
N SER A 239 9.94 9.23 -14.07
CA SER A 239 9.42 9.33 -12.69
C SER A 239 10.19 8.46 -11.71
N ALA A 240 10.47 7.20 -12.06
CA ALA A 240 11.22 6.28 -11.20
C ALA A 240 12.68 6.75 -11.02
N ARG A 241 13.33 7.20 -12.10
CA ARG A 241 14.69 7.75 -12.02
C ARG A 241 14.78 9.01 -11.16
N ALA A 242 13.79 9.91 -11.30
CA ALA A 242 13.70 11.09 -10.45
C ALA A 242 13.60 10.71 -8.96
N CYS A 243 12.71 9.76 -8.61
CA CYS A 243 12.56 9.29 -7.24
C CYS A 243 13.86 8.69 -6.68
N VAL A 244 14.60 7.92 -7.48
CA VAL A 244 15.90 7.34 -7.06
C VAL A 244 16.90 8.45 -6.77
N SER A 245 17.08 9.41 -7.69
CA SER A 245 18.01 10.52 -7.52
C SER A 245 17.65 11.39 -6.31
N LEU A 246 16.35 11.65 -6.09
CA LEU A 246 15.87 12.40 -4.93
C LEU A 246 16.14 11.69 -3.61
N ARG A 247 15.98 10.37 -3.54
CA ARG A 247 16.30 9.56 -2.34
C ARG A 247 17.78 9.68 -1.97
N MET A 248 18.66 9.73 -2.97
CA MET A 248 20.10 9.91 -2.80
C MET A 248 20.50 11.39 -2.59
N ALA A 249 19.55 12.31 -2.51
CA ALA A 249 19.74 13.76 -2.52
C ALA A 249 20.65 14.23 -3.67
N ASP A 250 20.63 13.52 -4.80
CA ASP A 250 21.33 13.90 -6.03
C ASP A 250 20.41 14.77 -6.88
N TYR A 251 20.30 16.03 -6.49
CA TYR A 251 19.37 16.99 -7.12
C TYR A 251 19.78 17.34 -8.55
N GLU A 252 21.08 17.32 -8.87
CA GLU A 252 21.56 17.55 -10.21
C GLU A 252 21.09 16.44 -11.17
N ALA A 253 21.28 15.19 -10.79
CA ALA A 253 20.82 14.03 -11.57
C ALA A 253 19.28 13.90 -11.61
N ALA A 254 18.58 14.45 -10.62
CA ALA A 254 17.11 14.43 -10.60
C ALA A 254 16.47 15.37 -11.65
N LEU A 255 17.07 16.54 -11.91
CA LEU A 255 16.46 17.59 -12.75
C LEU A 255 16.06 17.14 -14.16
N PRO A 256 16.90 16.44 -14.95
CA PRO A 256 16.50 15.98 -16.28
C PRO A 256 15.34 14.99 -16.25
N SER A 257 15.29 14.15 -15.22
CA SER A 257 14.22 13.16 -15.04
C SER A 257 12.92 13.83 -14.60
N LEU A 258 12.99 14.81 -13.71
CA LEU A 258 11.85 15.63 -13.27
C LEU A 258 11.27 16.45 -14.44
N GLN A 259 12.12 17.01 -15.30
CA GLN A 259 11.68 17.73 -16.49
C GLN A 259 10.87 16.81 -17.41
N ARG A 260 11.38 15.60 -17.70
CA ARG A 260 10.66 14.62 -18.54
C ARG A 260 9.37 14.12 -17.88
N ALA A 261 9.33 14.00 -16.56
CA ALA A 261 8.12 13.63 -15.82
C ALA A 261 7.05 14.72 -15.94
N LEU A 262 7.43 16.00 -15.83
CA LEU A 262 6.55 17.15 -16.05
C LEU A 262 6.07 17.29 -17.49
N GLU A 263 6.88 16.94 -18.49
CA GLU A 263 6.45 16.89 -19.89
C GLU A 263 5.35 15.85 -20.13
N LYS A 264 5.41 14.71 -19.43
CA LYS A 264 4.38 13.67 -19.50
C LYS A 264 3.13 13.99 -18.68
N GLU A 265 3.31 14.59 -17.53
CA GLU A 265 2.26 14.91 -16.56
C GLU A 265 2.40 16.36 -16.07
N PRO A 266 2.07 17.37 -16.92
CA PRO A 266 2.31 18.78 -16.60
C PRO A 266 1.53 19.30 -15.39
N GLY A 267 0.45 18.61 -15.02
CA GLY A 267 -0.43 18.97 -13.90
C GLY A 267 -0.10 18.25 -12.59
N ASP A 268 0.90 17.39 -12.55
CA ASP A 268 1.25 16.69 -11.30
C ASP A 268 2.03 17.63 -10.35
N PRO A 269 1.43 17.99 -9.18
CA PRO A 269 2.03 18.95 -8.29
C PRO A 269 3.29 18.42 -7.56
N TYR A 270 3.47 17.09 -7.46
CA TYR A 270 4.65 16.50 -6.83
C TYR A 270 5.91 16.64 -7.69
N TRP A 271 5.79 16.45 -9.02
CA TRP A 271 6.95 16.65 -9.91
C TRP A 271 7.40 18.11 -9.91
N LEU A 272 6.43 19.05 -9.82
CA LEU A 272 6.76 20.46 -9.67
C LEU A 272 7.44 20.74 -8.32
N LEU A 273 6.90 20.21 -7.21
CA LEU A 273 7.48 20.36 -5.87
C LEU A 273 8.93 19.84 -5.84
N TYR A 274 9.17 18.63 -6.32
CA TYR A 274 10.52 18.05 -6.33
C TYR A 274 11.51 18.80 -7.24
N ARG A 275 11.01 19.37 -8.34
CA ARG A 275 11.83 20.24 -9.17
C ARG A 275 12.20 21.54 -8.45
N LEU A 276 11.26 22.16 -7.73
CA LEU A 276 11.52 23.33 -6.90
C LEU A 276 12.52 23.04 -5.78
N THR A 277 12.31 21.93 -5.08
CA THR A 277 13.24 21.42 -4.05
C THR A 277 14.65 21.31 -4.60
N SER A 278 14.79 20.66 -5.76
CA SER A 278 16.10 20.44 -6.41
C SER A 278 16.76 21.75 -6.81
N LEU A 279 16.03 22.64 -7.46
CA LEU A 279 16.54 23.95 -7.89
C LEU A 279 16.95 24.80 -6.68
N HIS A 280 16.12 24.87 -5.64
CA HIS A 280 16.42 25.61 -4.43
C HIS A 280 17.68 25.09 -3.72
N ARG A 281 17.78 23.77 -3.62
CA ARG A 281 18.93 23.13 -2.98
C ARG A 281 20.24 23.35 -3.75
N LEU A 282 20.16 23.51 -5.07
CA LEU A 282 21.28 23.83 -5.96
C LEU A 282 21.59 25.34 -6.06
N GLY A 283 20.81 26.20 -5.35
CA GLY A 283 20.94 27.65 -5.43
C GLY A 283 20.57 28.23 -6.82
N ARG A 284 19.74 27.52 -7.59
CA ARG A 284 19.32 27.95 -8.93
C ARG A 284 17.97 28.66 -8.88
N PRO A 285 17.77 29.70 -9.71
CA PRO A 285 16.48 30.39 -9.74
C PRO A 285 15.39 29.42 -10.21
N ALA A 286 14.36 29.30 -9.40
CA ALA A 286 13.15 28.60 -9.75
C ALA A 286 12.26 29.56 -10.54
N GLY A 287 12.31 29.50 -11.88
CA GLY A 287 11.25 30.13 -12.67
C GLY A 287 9.94 29.43 -12.36
N LEU A 288 8.93 30.18 -11.88
CA LEU A 288 7.68 29.65 -11.35
C LEU A 288 6.46 30.03 -12.24
N PRO A 289 6.42 29.78 -13.56
CA PRO A 289 5.19 29.97 -14.31
C PRO A 289 4.17 28.90 -13.88
N GLY A 290 3.00 29.35 -13.40
CA GLY A 290 1.85 28.48 -13.14
C GLY A 290 1.62 28.03 -11.70
N LEU A 291 2.38 28.51 -10.70
CA LEU A 291 2.11 28.20 -9.28
C LEU A 291 0.82 28.83 -8.73
N GLU A 292 0.37 29.94 -9.32
CA GLU A 292 -0.74 30.76 -8.78
C GLU A 292 -2.07 29.97 -8.69
N GLY A 293 -2.29 28.96 -9.53
CA GLY A 293 -3.48 28.11 -9.48
C GLY A 293 -3.35 26.81 -8.68
N MET A 294 -2.13 26.39 -8.36
CA MET A 294 -1.89 25.11 -7.66
C MET A 294 -1.78 25.26 -6.14
N ALA A 295 -1.50 26.47 -5.67
CA ALA A 295 -1.24 26.77 -4.27
C ALA A 295 -2.47 26.63 -3.34
N SER A 296 -3.68 26.68 -3.86
CA SER A 296 -4.93 26.61 -3.10
C SER A 296 -5.56 25.21 -3.07
N GLY A 297 -4.92 24.21 -3.67
CA GLY A 297 -5.47 22.88 -3.88
C GLY A 297 -5.21 21.90 -2.74
N ALA A 298 -5.57 20.63 -3.02
CA ALA A 298 -5.23 19.50 -2.18
C ALA A 298 -3.70 19.34 -2.05
N TRP A 299 -3.26 18.55 -1.07
CA TRP A 299 -1.85 18.24 -0.86
C TRP A 299 -1.17 17.71 -2.15
N PRO A 300 0.04 18.17 -2.53
CA PRO A 300 0.98 19.05 -1.81
C PRO A 300 0.84 20.57 -2.12
N GLY A 301 -0.32 21.05 -2.56
CA GLY A 301 -0.56 22.48 -2.86
C GLY A 301 -0.05 23.47 -1.80
N PRO A 302 -0.25 23.21 -0.49
CA PRO A 302 0.30 24.08 0.57
C PRO A 302 1.83 24.19 0.55
N LEU A 303 2.56 23.13 0.15
CA LEU A 303 4.02 23.19 0.01
C LEU A 303 4.44 24.04 -1.19
N LEU A 304 3.69 23.99 -2.29
CA LEU A 304 3.93 24.87 -3.44
C LEU A 304 3.66 26.34 -3.07
N ALA A 305 2.61 26.61 -2.27
CA ALA A 305 2.31 27.94 -1.75
C ALA A 305 3.41 28.48 -0.83
N LEU A 306 4.06 27.61 -0.05
CA LEU A 306 5.23 27.97 0.77
C LEU A 306 6.39 28.44 -0.12
N TYR A 307 6.73 27.70 -1.19
CA TYR A 307 7.76 28.11 -2.15
C TYR A 307 7.42 29.42 -2.89
N ALA A 308 6.13 29.71 -3.09
CA ALA A 308 5.64 30.94 -3.69
C ALA A 308 5.59 32.12 -2.69
N GLY A 309 5.90 31.92 -1.41
CA GLY A 309 5.79 32.93 -0.36
C GLY A 309 4.35 33.32 0.00
N GLN A 310 3.37 32.50 -0.35
CA GLN A 310 1.94 32.74 -0.11
C GLN A 310 1.46 32.17 1.24
N LEU A 311 2.16 31.18 1.79
CA LEU A 311 1.91 30.61 3.10
C LEU A 311 3.18 30.66 3.94
N SER A 312 3.01 30.82 5.25
CA SER A 312 4.09 30.67 6.23
C SER A 312 4.39 29.20 6.54
N ALA A 313 5.52 28.95 7.18
CA ALA A 313 5.89 27.63 7.67
C ALA A 313 4.83 27.06 8.62
N ASP A 314 4.33 27.88 9.54
CA ASP A 314 3.31 27.49 10.53
C ASP A 314 1.98 27.15 9.86
N ASP A 315 1.56 27.91 8.85
CA ASP A 315 0.34 27.63 8.08
C ASP A 315 0.39 26.27 7.38
N VAL A 316 1.55 25.87 6.86
CA VAL A 316 1.72 24.58 6.19
C VAL A 316 1.79 23.45 7.21
N LEU A 317 2.48 23.63 8.34
CA LEU A 317 2.55 22.63 9.41
C LEU A 317 1.17 22.32 9.99
N VAL A 318 0.30 23.32 10.18
CA VAL A 318 -1.09 23.12 10.61
C VAL A 318 -1.90 22.30 9.61
N ARG A 319 -1.61 22.42 8.32
CA ARG A 319 -2.31 21.69 7.24
C ARG A 319 -1.74 20.30 6.99
N ALA A 320 -0.62 19.94 7.61
CA ALA A 320 0.00 18.63 7.54
C ALA A 320 -0.70 17.62 8.48
N GLU A 321 -1.87 17.14 8.08
CA GLU A 321 -2.82 16.37 8.89
C GLU A 321 -2.34 14.97 9.34
N ASN A 322 -1.23 14.48 8.79
CA ASN A 322 -0.69 13.15 9.11
C ASN A 322 0.84 13.18 9.13
N GLU A 323 1.43 12.12 9.68
CA GLU A 323 2.90 11.99 9.84
C GLU A 323 3.67 12.10 8.52
N GLY A 324 3.14 11.56 7.42
CA GLY A 324 3.77 11.66 6.10
C GLY A 324 3.85 13.09 5.61
N ARG A 325 2.72 13.83 5.63
CA ARG A 325 2.68 15.26 5.25
C ARG A 325 3.53 16.12 6.16
N ARG A 326 3.57 15.80 7.45
CA ARG A 326 4.43 16.49 8.40
C ARG A 326 5.91 16.28 8.05
N ALA A 327 6.31 15.06 7.74
CA ALA A 327 7.67 14.76 7.32
C ALA A 327 8.06 15.46 6.02
N GLU A 328 7.17 15.45 5.01
CA GLU A 328 7.34 16.22 3.77
C GLU A 328 7.53 17.71 4.07
N THR A 329 6.67 18.29 4.93
CA THR A 329 6.77 19.72 5.31
C THR A 329 8.10 20.03 5.99
N LEU A 330 8.49 19.25 7.00
CA LEU A 330 9.73 19.45 7.73
C LEU A 330 10.96 19.36 6.81
N PHE A 331 10.95 18.39 5.88
CA PHE A 331 12.00 18.27 4.89
C PHE A 331 12.11 19.51 4.02
N GLN A 332 11.00 20.01 3.48
CA GLN A 332 10.97 21.20 2.63
C GLN A 332 11.38 22.46 3.40
N LEU A 333 10.96 22.60 4.66
CA LEU A 333 11.40 23.70 5.52
C LEU A 333 12.91 23.67 5.74
N GLY A 334 13.51 22.49 5.94
CA GLY A 334 14.96 22.34 6.02
C GLY A 334 15.66 22.74 4.72
N VAL A 335 15.11 22.38 3.57
CA VAL A 335 15.62 22.80 2.25
C VAL A 335 15.59 24.31 2.10
N ILE A 336 14.48 24.97 2.48
CA ILE A 336 14.31 26.43 2.39
C ILE A 336 15.22 27.15 3.37
N ALA A 337 15.40 26.65 4.58
CA ALA A 337 16.26 27.26 5.59
C ALA A 337 17.77 27.16 5.27
N TRP A 338 18.19 26.11 4.56
CA TRP A 338 19.60 25.77 4.36
C TRP A 338 20.52 26.91 3.91
N PRO A 339 20.13 27.80 2.96
CA PRO A 339 21.02 28.88 2.52
C PRO A 339 21.29 29.94 3.61
N GLN A 340 20.40 30.10 4.57
CA GLN A 340 20.41 31.18 5.57
C GLN A 340 20.69 30.67 6.98
N ASP A 341 20.10 29.54 7.36
CA ASP A 341 20.22 28.94 8.69
C ASP A 341 20.46 27.42 8.57
N ARG A 342 21.73 27.04 8.60
CA ARG A 342 22.13 25.64 8.53
C ARG A 342 21.76 24.85 9.78
N ALA A 343 21.69 25.49 10.95
CA ALA A 343 21.34 24.81 12.19
C ALA A 343 19.85 24.45 12.18
N GLU A 344 19.00 25.37 11.78
CA GLU A 344 17.56 25.13 11.60
C GLU A 344 17.32 24.03 10.56
N ALA A 345 17.96 24.09 9.40
CA ALA A 345 17.83 23.08 8.37
C ALA A 345 18.19 21.68 8.90
N ARG A 346 19.30 21.54 9.61
CA ARG A 346 19.71 20.27 10.22
C ARG A 346 18.72 19.76 11.24
N CYS A 347 18.22 20.64 12.13
CA CYS A 347 17.22 20.26 13.12
C CYS A 347 15.96 19.66 12.46
N ARG A 348 15.47 20.28 11.39
CA ARG A 348 14.32 19.78 10.62
C ARG A 348 14.60 18.40 9.98
N TRP A 349 15.76 18.22 9.37
CA TRP A 349 16.13 16.94 8.77
C TRP A 349 16.38 15.84 9.81
N GLU A 350 16.89 16.17 11.01
CA GLU A 350 17.02 15.24 12.13
C GLU A 350 15.63 14.76 12.60
N GLU A 351 14.65 15.64 12.69
CA GLU A 351 13.25 15.28 13.02
C GLU A 351 12.67 14.32 11.96
N VAL A 352 12.90 14.58 10.68
CA VAL A 352 12.46 13.69 9.59
C VAL A 352 13.17 12.34 9.66
N ALA A 353 14.48 12.33 9.86
CA ALA A 353 15.28 11.10 9.91
C ALA A 353 14.96 10.22 11.14
N ALA A 354 14.44 10.81 12.23
CA ALA A 354 14.08 10.10 13.44
C ALA A 354 12.64 9.56 13.43
N GLY A 355 11.69 10.30 12.80
CA GLY A 355 10.26 10.00 12.94
C GLY A 355 9.56 9.51 11.68
N ALA A 356 10.09 9.81 10.48
CA ALA A 356 9.42 9.48 9.24
C ALA A 356 9.62 8.02 8.79
N SER A 357 8.68 7.50 8.01
CA SER A 357 8.81 6.18 7.40
C SER A 357 10.02 6.11 6.45
N PRO A 358 10.86 5.07 6.51
CA PRO A 358 11.99 4.87 5.57
C PRO A 358 11.57 4.76 4.10
N ALA A 359 10.30 4.48 3.83
CA ALA A 359 9.76 4.41 2.47
C ALA A 359 9.61 5.80 1.81
N LEU A 360 9.54 6.88 2.60
CA LEU A 360 9.43 8.24 2.08
C LEU A 360 10.74 8.69 1.42
N ILE A 361 10.62 9.44 0.34
CA ILE A 361 11.75 10.07 -0.36
C ILE A 361 12.48 11.02 0.60
N GLU A 362 11.72 11.80 1.33
CA GLU A 362 12.18 12.83 2.27
C GLU A 362 13.02 12.24 3.41
N HIS A 363 12.68 11.05 3.92
CA HIS A 363 13.46 10.36 4.94
C HIS A 363 14.86 10.01 4.41
N ALA A 364 14.93 9.42 3.21
CA ALA A 364 16.19 9.06 2.58
C ALA A 364 17.03 10.31 2.28
N ALA A 365 16.42 11.33 1.68
CA ALA A 365 17.07 12.59 1.35
C ALA A 365 17.58 13.31 2.60
N ALA A 366 16.80 13.35 3.69
CA ALA A 366 17.22 13.95 4.96
C ALA A 366 18.44 13.26 5.53
N ARG A 367 18.52 11.93 5.50
CA ARG A 367 19.70 11.18 5.92
C ARG A 367 20.94 11.52 5.10
N HIS A 368 20.82 11.70 3.79
CA HIS A 368 21.91 12.13 2.92
C HIS A 368 22.34 13.56 3.20
N GLU A 369 21.39 14.46 3.42
CA GLU A 369 21.70 15.84 3.79
C GLU A 369 22.46 15.91 5.12
N LEU A 370 22.01 15.16 6.12
CA LEU A 370 22.70 15.09 7.41
C LEU A 370 24.10 14.50 7.29
N ALA A 371 24.31 13.45 6.48
CA ALA A 371 25.61 12.85 6.25
C ALA A 371 26.59 13.83 5.56
N ARG A 372 26.09 14.65 4.61
CA ARG A 372 26.90 15.67 3.91
C ARG A 372 27.24 16.87 4.79
N THR A 373 26.41 17.16 5.77
CA THR A 373 26.55 18.36 6.63
C THR A 373 27.19 18.07 7.96
N GLY A 374 27.38 16.81 8.32
CA GLY A 374 28.01 16.35 9.56
C GLY A 374 29.53 16.12 9.47
N SER A 375 30.08 16.22 8.27
CA SER A 375 31.54 16.25 7.99
C SER A 375 31.99 17.69 7.80
#